data_91540f7d6765063f92f065f27ad346b2
#
_entry.id   91540f7d6765063f92f065f27ad346b2
#
_cell.length_a   1.000
_cell.length_b   1.000
_cell.length_c   1.000
_cell.angle_alpha   90.00
_cell.angle_beta   90.00
_cell.angle_gamma   90.00
#
_symmetry.space_group_name_H-M   'P 1'
#
loop_
_entity.id
_entity.type
_entity.pdbx_description
1 polymer ?
#
loop_
_entity_poly.entity_id
_entity_poly.type
_entity_poly.pdbx_seq_one_letter_code
_entity_poly.pdbx_strand_id
1 'polypeptide(L)'
;MRQEKKVKDRPAIALVLFFCLAALVAVFAVTSTVNKVRDNLQIDKAAEVVKKKAVSKTSENTAAKVVDSQDSKNSGSSSPASFIKPLSGEVIQKYSMDMPIYWETLDQYMTHDGIDLAAPAGTSVKTCASGTVTRIEKDDRYGMIVEICHGNDLLSLYGNLAEDGLVELGEVVSRGDVIGKVGKTSTFEASGAEHLHFSMKLKDEPVDPGKYIKGL
;
A
#
# COMPACT_ATOMS: atom_id res chain seq x y z
N MET A 1 -43.88 52.68 -27.97
CA MET A 1 -44.43 51.76 -26.95
C MET A 1 -43.84 50.36 -27.19
N ARG A 2 -42.88 49.95 -26.38
CA ARG A 2 -42.18 48.66 -26.49
C ARG A 2 -42.79 47.72 -25.45
N GLN A 3 -43.49 46.72 -25.90
CA GLN A 3 -44.09 45.68 -25.01
C GLN A 3 -43.00 44.73 -24.56
N GLU A 4 -42.70 44.67 -23.27
CA GLU A 4 -41.86 43.65 -22.65
C GLU A 4 -42.62 42.32 -22.57
N LYS A 5 -42.08 41.28 -23.26
CA LYS A 5 -42.53 39.90 -23.11
C LYS A 5 -42.06 39.35 -21.77
N LYS A 6 -42.94 39.17 -20.79
CA LYS A 6 -42.71 38.38 -19.57
C LYS A 6 -42.46 36.94 -19.96
N VAL A 7 -41.22 36.49 -19.84
CA VAL A 7 -40.82 35.09 -20.03
C VAL A 7 -41.35 34.27 -18.84
N LYS A 8 -42.13 33.24 -19.17
CA LYS A 8 -42.76 32.33 -18.22
C LYS A 8 -41.81 31.15 -17.93
N ASP A 9 -40.72 31.39 -17.17
CA ASP A 9 -39.69 30.37 -16.89
C ASP A 9 -39.95 29.52 -15.64
N ARG A 10 -41.19 29.54 -15.11
CA ARG A 10 -41.56 28.80 -13.91
C ARG A 10 -41.45 27.26 -14.00
N PRO A 11 -41.78 26.59 -15.15
CA PRO A 11 -41.67 25.14 -15.21
C PRO A 11 -40.24 24.63 -15.29
N ALA A 12 -39.32 25.36 -15.91
CA ALA A 12 -37.91 24.95 -16.03
C ALA A 12 -37.17 24.94 -14.68
N ILE A 13 -37.42 25.96 -13.84
CA ILE A 13 -36.84 26.06 -12.51
C ILE A 13 -37.35 24.93 -11.59
N ALA A 14 -38.64 24.60 -11.66
CA ALA A 14 -39.23 23.51 -10.89
C ALA A 14 -38.63 22.14 -11.27
N LEU A 15 -38.33 21.93 -12.55
CA LEU A 15 -37.71 20.69 -13.05
C LEU A 15 -36.29 20.52 -12.58
N VAL A 16 -35.48 21.59 -12.61
CA VAL A 16 -34.11 21.60 -12.10
C VAL A 16 -34.06 21.32 -10.60
N LEU A 17 -34.93 21.96 -9.81
CA LEU A 17 -35.03 21.72 -8.36
C LEU A 17 -35.44 20.26 -8.04
N PHE A 18 -36.36 19.67 -8.84
CA PHE A 18 -36.74 18.28 -8.69
C PHE A 18 -35.57 17.32 -8.94
N PHE A 19 -34.79 17.52 -9.99
CA PHE A 19 -33.59 16.71 -10.27
C PHE A 19 -32.49 16.88 -9.20
N CYS A 20 -32.29 18.08 -8.69
CA CYS A 20 -31.34 18.31 -7.57
C CYS A 20 -31.78 17.60 -6.29
N LEU A 21 -33.09 17.61 -5.99
CA LEU A 21 -33.62 16.93 -4.81
C LEU A 21 -33.51 15.39 -4.96
N ALA A 22 -33.80 14.85 -6.15
CA ALA A 22 -33.64 13.42 -6.44
C ALA A 22 -32.20 12.96 -6.33
N ALA A 23 -31.23 13.76 -6.80
CA ALA A 23 -29.80 13.47 -6.66
C ALA A 23 -29.34 13.47 -5.19
N LEU A 24 -29.83 14.40 -4.37
CA LEU A 24 -29.52 14.45 -2.93
C LEU A 24 -30.08 13.23 -2.18
N VAL A 25 -31.31 12.79 -2.53
CA VAL A 25 -31.90 11.58 -1.94
C VAL A 25 -31.10 10.32 -2.32
N ALA A 26 -30.65 10.23 -3.59
CA ALA A 26 -29.82 9.11 -4.04
C ALA A 26 -28.45 9.05 -3.31
N VAL A 27 -27.79 10.18 -3.13
CA VAL A 27 -26.53 10.27 -2.36
C VAL A 27 -26.77 9.87 -0.90
N PHE A 28 -27.85 10.33 -0.28
CA PHE A 28 -28.18 9.97 1.10
C PHE A 28 -28.49 8.48 1.26
N ALA A 29 -29.17 7.86 0.28
CA ALA A 29 -29.46 6.42 0.30
C ALA A 29 -28.18 5.59 0.18
N VAL A 30 -27.23 5.98 -0.68
CA VAL A 30 -25.93 5.30 -0.84
C VAL A 30 -25.09 5.42 0.43
N THR A 31 -25.00 6.61 1.05
CA THR A 31 -24.24 6.80 2.29
C THR A 31 -24.84 6.04 3.47
N SER A 32 -26.18 5.96 3.56
CA SER A 32 -26.85 5.14 4.58
C SER A 32 -26.59 3.65 4.41
N THR A 33 -26.52 3.16 3.16
CA THR A 33 -26.24 1.74 2.88
C THR A 33 -24.80 1.40 3.22
N VAL A 34 -23.83 2.27 2.88
CA VAL A 34 -22.41 2.09 3.21
C VAL A 34 -22.19 2.07 4.72
N ASN A 35 -22.84 2.98 5.47
CA ASN A 35 -22.73 2.99 6.93
C ASN A 35 -23.33 1.73 7.57
N LYS A 36 -24.46 1.22 7.03
CA LYS A 36 -25.09 -0.01 7.52
C LYS A 36 -24.26 -1.27 7.24
N VAL A 37 -23.55 -1.31 6.11
CA VAL A 37 -22.59 -2.39 5.77
C VAL A 37 -21.36 -2.32 6.70
N ARG A 38 -20.88 -1.12 6.99
CA ARG A 38 -19.74 -0.90 7.92
C ARG A 38 -20.09 -1.34 9.34
N ASP A 39 -21.28 -1.05 9.83
CA ASP A 39 -21.75 -1.48 11.15
C ASP A 39 -21.97 -3.01 11.23
N ASN A 40 -22.38 -3.64 10.12
CA ASN A 40 -22.57 -5.09 10.05
C ASN A 40 -21.27 -5.90 9.90
N LEU A 41 -20.17 -5.30 9.42
CA LEU A 41 -18.89 -5.96 9.24
C LEU A 41 -18.06 -6.10 10.53
N GLN A 42 -18.59 -5.67 11.69
CA GLN A 42 -17.97 -5.90 13.02
C GLN A 42 -16.46 -5.61 13.11
N ILE A 43 -15.99 -4.58 12.41
CA ILE A 43 -14.57 -4.20 12.40
C ILE A 43 -14.09 -3.86 13.83
N ASP A 44 -14.98 -3.38 14.69
CA ASP A 44 -14.67 -3.06 16.09
C ASP A 44 -14.46 -4.29 16.99
N LYS A 45 -14.95 -5.48 16.59
CA LYS A 45 -14.71 -6.71 17.37
C LYS A 45 -13.39 -7.39 17.07
N ALA A 46 -12.78 -7.13 15.93
CA ALA A 46 -11.45 -7.66 15.59
C ALA A 46 -10.35 -7.05 16.46
N ALA A 47 -10.46 -5.77 16.80
CA ALA A 47 -9.50 -5.07 17.68
C ALA A 47 -9.55 -5.58 19.13
N GLU A 48 -10.72 -6.04 19.61
CA GLU A 48 -10.89 -6.54 20.98
C GLU A 48 -10.43 -8.00 21.14
N VAL A 49 -10.56 -8.82 20.08
CA VAL A 49 -10.10 -10.22 20.08
C VAL A 49 -8.58 -10.31 20.06
N VAL A 50 -7.89 -9.40 19.35
CA VAL A 50 -6.42 -9.33 19.33
C VAL A 50 -5.88 -8.93 20.72
N LYS A 51 -6.56 -8.02 21.43
CA LYS A 51 -6.17 -7.61 22.78
C LYS A 51 -6.36 -8.72 23.84
N LYS A 52 -7.34 -9.61 23.66
CA LYS A 52 -7.62 -10.73 24.58
C LYS A 52 -6.70 -11.92 24.36
N LYS A 53 -6.15 -12.12 23.14
CA LYS A 53 -5.24 -13.23 22.83
C LYS A 53 -3.80 -12.97 23.28
N ALA A 54 -3.42 -11.69 23.45
CA ALA A 54 -2.11 -11.29 23.95
C ALA A 54 -1.93 -11.46 25.48
N VAL A 55 -3.03 -11.61 26.26
CA VAL A 55 -2.99 -11.73 27.72
C VAL A 55 -3.00 -13.19 28.23
N SER A 56 -3.25 -14.18 27.32
CA SER A 56 -3.44 -15.59 27.73
C SER A 56 -2.24 -16.53 27.48
N LYS A 57 -1.05 -16.03 27.22
CA LYS A 57 0.16 -16.86 27.13
C LYS A 57 1.26 -16.35 28.04
N THR A 58 0.99 -16.37 29.35
CA THR A 58 2.05 -16.30 30.36
C THR A 58 1.61 -17.16 31.55
N SER A 59 1.98 -18.42 31.57
CA SER A 59 2.33 -19.16 32.78
C SER A 59 2.80 -20.56 32.41
N GLU A 60 3.93 -20.91 33.03
CA GLU A 60 4.60 -22.22 33.17
C GLU A 60 5.71 -22.51 32.12
N ASN A 61 6.93 -22.81 32.48
CA ASN A 61 7.63 -23.06 33.74
C ASN A 61 9.15 -23.13 33.53
N THR A 62 9.88 -22.63 34.50
CA THR A 62 11.09 -23.16 35.18
C THR A 62 12.45 -23.22 34.45
N ALA A 63 13.30 -22.36 34.98
CA ALA A 63 14.68 -22.53 35.45
C ALA A 63 15.88 -22.56 34.47
N ALA A 64 16.69 -21.55 34.67
CA ALA A 64 18.16 -21.54 34.73
C ALA A 64 18.95 -21.34 33.43
N LYS A 65 19.44 -20.15 33.14
CA LYS A 65 20.82 -19.74 33.40
C LYS A 65 21.04 -18.27 32.96
N VAL A 66 21.54 -17.49 33.88
CA VAL A 66 21.98 -16.11 33.72
C VAL A 66 23.13 -16.04 32.71
N VAL A 67 23.02 -15.19 31.70
CA VAL A 67 24.08 -14.31 31.20
C VAL A 67 23.46 -13.01 30.77
N ASP A 68 23.95 -11.98 31.39
CA ASP A 68 23.76 -10.57 31.27
C ASP A 68 23.81 -10.07 29.82
N SER A 69 22.78 -9.32 29.39
CA SER A 69 22.89 -8.27 28.39
C SER A 69 21.63 -7.41 28.41
N GLN A 70 21.83 -6.25 28.96
CA GLN A 70 21.04 -5.04 29.05
C GLN A 70 19.86 -4.85 28.10
N ASP A 71 18.76 -4.52 28.76
CA ASP A 71 17.68 -3.58 28.45
C ASP A 71 17.74 -2.86 27.11
N SER A 72 16.65 -2.97 26.39
CA SER A 72 16.12 -1.82 25.67
C SER A 72 14.59 -1.83 25.68
N LYS A 73 14.04 -1.27 26.75
CA LYS A 73 12.76 -0.55 26.65
C LYS A 73 12.92 0.51 25.60
N ASN A 74 12.20 0.47 24.52
CA ASN A 74 12.07 1.61 23.64
C ASN A 74 10.62 2.06 23.53
N SER A 75 10.32 3.00 24.42
CA SER A 75 9.29 4.01 24.21
C SER A 75 9.76 4.94 23.10
N GLY A 76 8.92 5.17 22.10
CA GLY A 76 8.88 6.28 21.19
C GLY A 76 10.10 7.22 21.12
N SER A 77 11.08 6.85 20.30
CA SER A 77 12.05 7.80 19.77
C SER A 77 12.11 7.59 18.27
N SER A 78 11.73 8.61 17.51
CA SER A 78 11.85 8.68 16.07
C SER A 78 13.32 8.83 15.67
N SER A 79 14.12 7.76 15.83
CA SER A 79 15.33 7.63 15.05
C SER A 79 14.92 7.45 13.58
N PRO A 80 15.61 8.09 12.61
CA PRO A 80 15.30 7.86 11.21
C PRO A 80 15.38 6.35 10.96
N ALA A 81 14.28 5.77 10.48
CA ALA A 81 14.19 4.35 10.20
C ALA A 81 15.38 3.98 9.29
N SER A 82 16.24 3.09 9.77
CA SER A 82 17.36 2.61 8.95
C SER A 82 16.77 1.63 7.91
N PHE A 83 16.61 2.07 6.67
CA PHE A 83 16.12 1.24 5.58
C PHE A 83 17.22 0.36 5.01
N ILE A 84 16.82 -0.84 4.53
CA ILE A 84 17.70 -1.77 3.81
C ILE A 84 17.14 -2.06 2.42
N LYS A 85 17.99 -2.54 1.52
CA LYS A 85 17.56 -3.03 0.22
C LYS A 85 16.64 -4.24 0.38
N PRO A 86 15.53 -4.32 -0.38
CA PRO A 86 14.63 -5.48 -0.32
C PRO A 86 15.24 -6.76 -0.85
N LEU A 87 16.21 -6.67 -1.73
CA LEU A 87 17.04 -7.78 -2.21
C LEU A 87 18.39 -7.26 -2.74
N SER A 88 19.32 -8.18 -2.99
CA SER A 88 20.61 -7.89 -3.63
C SER A 88 20.44 -8.01 -5.16
N GLY A 89 20.21 -6.90 -5.84
CA GLY A 89 20.07 -6.83 -7.28
C GLY A 89 20.59 -5.51 -7.81
N GLU A 90 20.92 -5.47 -9.10
CA GLU A 90 21.24 -4.25 -9.84
C GLU A 90 19.94 -3.49 -10.14
N VAL A 91 19.98 -2.16 -10.07
CA VAL A 91 18.87 -1.31 -10.51
C VAL A 91 18.87 -1.28 -12.04
N ILE A 92 17.87 -1.94 -12.65
CA ILE A 92 17.70 -1.98 -14.11
C ILE A 92 16.78 -0.89 -14.62
N GLN A 93 15.86 -0.41 -13.78
CA GLN A 93 14.99 0.72 -14.07
C GLN A 93 14.94 1.64 -12.86
N LYS A 94 15.15 2.95 -13.08
CA LYS A 94 15.17 3.96 -12.01
C LYS A 94 13.81 4.62 -11.84
N TYR A 95 13.59 5.17 -10.65
CA TYR A 95 12.50 6.11 -10.39
C TYR A 95 12.58 7.29 -11.35
N SER A 96 11.46 7.62 -12.01
CA SER A 96 11.38 8.66 -13.03
C SER A 96 9.97 9.23 -13.15
N MET A 97 9.60 10.08 -12.20
CA MET A 97 8.29 10.77 -12.22
C MET A 97 8.36 12.09 -12.99
N ASP A 98 9.56 12.67 -13.16
CA ASP A 98 9.74 13.94 -13.88
C ASP A 98 9.92 13.77 -15.39
N MET A 99 10.44 12.61 -15.81
CA MET A 99 10.71 12.30 -17.22
C MET A 99 10.14 10.93 -17.59
N PRO A 100 9.25 10.86 -18.60
CA PRO A 100 8.76 9.57 -19.07
C PRO A 100 9.89 8.72 -19.67
N ILE A 101 9.86 7.43 -19.39
CA ILE A 101 10.75 6.41 -19.95
C ILE A 101 9.98 5.51 -20.91
N TYR A 102 10.66 4.91 -21.86
CA TYR A 102 10.04 4.02 -22.82
C TYR A 102 9.79 2.63 -22.20
N TRP A 103 8.55 2.16 -22.32
CA TRP A 103 8.09 0.86 -21.85
C TRP A 103 7.90 -0.07 -23.03
N GLU A 104 8.82 -1.01 -23.24
CA GLU A 104 8.81 -1.93 -24.38
C GLU A 104 7.53 -2.78 -24.44
N THR A 105 7.04 -3.26 -23.31
CA THR A 105 5.81 -4.09 -23.24
C THR A 105 4.59 -3.36 -23.80
N LEU A 106 4.53 -2.04 -23.62
CA LEU A 106 3.37 -1.22 -23.96
C LEU A 106 3.59 -0.35 -25.20
N ASP A 107 4.81 -0.33 -25.74
CA ASP A 107 5.24 0.54 -26.86
C ASP A 107 4.90 2.01 -26.64
N GLN A 108 5.15 2.52 -25.40
CA GLN A 108 4.83 3.90 -25.04
C GLN A 108 5.76 4.47 -23.98
N TYR A 109 5.73 5.81 -23.85
CA TYR A 109 6.46 6.53 -22.81
C TYR A 109 5.55 6.77 -21.60
N MET A 110 6.01 6.37 -20.40
CA MET A 110 5.31 6.56 -19.13
C MET A 110 6.30 6.90 -18.02
N THR A 111 5.80 7.47 -16.93
CA THR A 111 6.57 7.66 -15.69
C THR A 111 6.71 6.35 -14.93
N HIS A 112 7.77 6.25 -14.11
CA HIS A 112 8.03 5.10 -13.26
C HIS A 112 8.11 5.55 -11.79
N ASP A 113 7.17 5.11 -10.96
CA ASP A 113 6.99 5.54 -9.57
C ASP A 113 7.80 4.71 -8.56
N GLY A 114 8.66 3.82 -9.04
CA GLY A 114 9.54 2.98 -8.25
C GLY A 114 10.93 2.78 -8.86
N ILE A 115 11.55 1.71 -8.48
CA ILE A 115 12.78 1.16 -9.08
C ILE A 115 12.59 -0.32 -9.34
N ASP A 116 13.23 -0.85 -10.38
CA ASP A 116 13.25 -2.28 -10.64
C ASP A 116 14.62 -2.85 -10.32
N LEU A 117 14.63 -3.88 -9.50
CA LEU A 117 15.82 -4.60 -9.05
C LEU A 117 15.90 -5.95 -9.74
N ALA A 118 16.91 -6.14 -10.59
CA ALA A 118 17.11 -7.41 -11.30
C ALA A 118 17.33 -8.55 -10.30
N ALA A 119 16.49 -9.57 -10.39
CA ALA A 119 16.62 -10.79 -9.61
C ALA A 119 15.82 -11.93 -10.24
N PRO A 120 16.35 -13.16 -10.27
CA PRO A 120 15.63 -14.31 -10.78
C PRO A 120 14.33 -14.57 -10.00
N ALA A 121 13.29 -15.08 -10.69
CA ALA A 121 12.08 -15.55 -10.03
C ALA A 121 12.42 -16.58 -8.95
N GLY A 122 11.70 -16.49 -7.81
CA GLY A 122 11.98 -17.31 -6.62
C GLY A 122 12.99 -16.67 -5.64
N THR A 123 13.66 -15.57 -6.00
CA THR A 123 14.54 -14.82 -5.08
C THR A 123 13.72 -14.25 -3.92
N SER A 124 14.17 -14.47 -2.67
CA SER A 124 13.50 -13.95 -1.48
C SER A 124 13.52 -12.42 -1.44
N VAL A 125 12.35 -11.83 -1.21
CA VAL A 125 12.14 -10.40 -1.04
C VAL A 125 11.96 -10.09 0.44
N LYS A 126 12.67 -9.09 0.95
CA LYS A 126 12.66 -8.67 2.35
C LYS A 126 12.01 -7.30 2.51
N THR A 127 11.31 -7.10 3.62
CA THR A 127 10.85 -5.75 3.94
C THR A 127 12.03 -4.80 4.20
N CYS A 128 11.95 -3.58 3.65
CA CYS A 128 13.00 -2.57 3.79
C CYS A 128 13.09 -1.98 5.19
N ALA A 129 12.00 -1.99 5.96
CA ALA A 129 11.90 -1.51 7.34
C ALA A 129 10.81 -2.27 8.08
N SER A 130 10.77 -2.18 9.41
CA SER A 130 9.68 -2.73 10.22
C SER A 130 8.36 -2.00 9.91
N GLY A 131 7.25 -2.71 9.97
CA GLY A 131 5.93 -2.16 9.66
C GLY A 131 4.81 -3.17 9.78
N THR A 132 3.66 -2.80 9.24
CA THR A 132 2.46 -3.65 9.18
C THR A 132 2.02 -3.79 7.72
N VAL A 133 1.71 -5.01 7.30
CA VAL A 133 1.21 -5.30 5.95
C VAL A 133 -0.19 -4.72 5.81
N THR A 134 -0.36 -3.76 4.90
CA THR A 134 -1.62 -3.04 4.68
C THR A 134 -2.39 -3.49 3.46
N ARG A 135 -1.70 -4.11 2.47
CA ARG A 135 -2.35 -4.56 1.24
C ARG A 135 -1.62 -5.75 0.63
N ILE A 136 -2.38 -6.72 0.17
CA ILE A 136 -1.91 -7.86 -0.65
C ILE A 136 -2.98 -8.08 -1.71
N GLU A 137 -2.63 -7.83 -2.96
CA GLU A 137 -3.57 -7.98 -4.07
C GLU A 137 -2.84 -8.15 -5.41
N LYS A 138 -3.58 -8.49 -6.45
CA LYS A 138 -3.09 -8.49 -7.82
C LYS A 138 -3.38 -7.13 -8.45
N ASP A 139 -2.34 -6.34 -8.61
CA ASP A 139 -2.37 -5.04 -9.29
C ASP A 139 -2.28 -5.21 -10.81
N ASP A 140 -3.01 -4.37 -11.57
CA ASP A 140 -3.05 -4.46 -13.03
C ASP A 140 -1.72 -4.12 -13.70
N ARG A 141 -0.83 -3.35 -13.05
CA ARG A 141 0.47 -2.93 -13.57
C ARG A 141 1.60 -3.83 -13.06
N TYR A 142 1.69 -3.96 -11.74
CA TYR A 142 2.82 -4.56 -11.04
C TYR A 142 2.59 -6.02 -10.63
N GLY A 143 1.47 -6.64 -11.05
CA GLY A 143 1.14 -8.02 -10.72
C GLY A 143 0.83 -8.21 -9.25
N MET A 144 1.28 -9.30 -8.64
CA MET A 144 1.08 -9.55 -7.21
C MET A 144 1.90 -8.56 -6.40
N ILE A 145 1.24 -7.82 -5.52
CA ILE A 145 1.86 -6.81 -4.68
C ILE A 145 1.67 -7.08 -3.19
N VAL A 146 2.65 -6.63 -2.41
CA VAL A 146 2.57 -6.47 -0.94
C VAL A 146 2.90 -5.02 -0.62
N GLU A 147 2.05 -4.35 0.17
CA GLU A 147 2.29 -3.00 0.66
C GLU A 147 2.43 -3.02 2.19
N ILE A 148 3.41 -2.27 2.70
CA ILE A 148 3.75 -2.21 4.12
C ILE A 148 3.75 -0.77 4.59
N CYS A 149 3.00 -0.48 5.67
CA CYS A 149 3.01 0.80 6.36
C CYS A 149 4.10 0.82 7.44
N HIS A 150 5.01 1.78 7.33
CA HIS A 150 6.13 1.97 8.27
C HIS A 150 5.86 3.05 9.33
N GLY A 151 4.62 3.59 9.36
CA GLY A 151 4.27 4.74 10.18
C GLY A 151 4.63 6.08 9.52
N ASN A 152 4.16 7.20 10.12
CA ASN A 152 4.38 8.56 9.63
C ASN A 152 4.01 8.75 8.14
N ASP A 153 2.94 8.11 7.69
CA ASP A 153 2.42 8.13 6.32
C ASP A 153 3.43 7.62 5.27
N LEU A 154 4.40 6.79 5.68
CA LEU A 154 5.38 6.18 4.80
C LEU A 154 4.98 4.74 4.49
N LEU A 155 4.84 4.44 3.20
CA LEU A 155 4.51 3.13 2.65
C LEU A 155 5.64 2.63 1.78
N SER A 156 5.84 1.32 1.75
CA SER A 156 6.61 0.64 0.71
C SER A 156 5.75 -0.38 -0.02
N LEU A 157 5.94 -0.51 -1.32
CA LEU A 157 5.24 -1.45 -2.18
C LEU A 157 6.27 -2.35 -2.88
N TYR A 158 5.98 -3.63 -2.89
CA TYR A 158 6.77 -4.69 -3.52
C TYR A 158 5.89 -5.35 -4.57
N GLY A 159 6.24 -5.20 -5.84
CA GLY A 159 5.50 -5.70 -7.00
C GLY A 159 6.23 -6.81 -7.72
N ASN A 160 5.55 -7.42 -8.68
CA ASN A 160 6.01 -8.56 -9.47
C ASN A 160 6.36 -9.78 -8.60
N LEU A 161 5.64 -9.94 -7.46
CA LEU A 161 5.85 -11.06 -6.54
C LEU A 161 5.21 -12.35 -7.08
N ALA A 162 5.70 -13.49 -6.61
CA ALA A 162 5.03 -14.77 -6.78
C ALA A 162 3.70 -14.79 -5.99
N GLU A 163 2.72 -15.54 -6.46
CA GLU A 163 1.39 -15.62 -5.80
C GLU A 163 1.42 -16.50 -4.54
N ASP A 164 2.48 -17.29 -4.35
CA ASP A 164 2.67 -18.16 -3.20
C ASP A 164 3.76 -17.66 -2.25
N GLY A 165 3.65 -18.07 -0.97
CA GLY A 165 4.64 -17.77 0.06
C GLY A 165 4.71 -16.32 0.48
N LEU A 166 3.61 -15.58 0.35
CA LEU A 166 3.47 -14.22 0.84
C LEU A 166 3.18 -14.20 2.35
N VAL A 167 3.52 -13.08 2.99
CA VAL A 167 3.05 -12.72 4.33
C VAL A 167 1.53 -12.58 4.37
N GLU A 168 0.95 -12.42 5.57
CA GLU A 168 -0.49 -12.24 5.74
C GLU A 168 -0.88 -10.75 5.88
N LEU A 169 -2.09 -10.40 5.43
CA LEU A 169 -2.65 -9.05 5.63
C LEU A 169 -2.78 -8.75 7.13
N GLY A 170 -2.28 -7.60 7.56
CA GLY A 170 -2.23 -7.18 8.96
C GLY A 170 -1.05 -7.77 9.74
N GLU A 171 -0.19 -8.57 9.13
CA GLU A 171 1.02 -9.08 9.77
C GLU A 171 1.99 -7.94 10.14
N VAL A 172 2.57 -8.02 11.33
CA VAL A 172 3.63 -7.11 11.77
C VAL A 172 4.97 -7.73 11.43
N VAL A 173 5.73 -7.05 10.59
CA VAL A 173 7.04 -7.51 10.11
C VAL A 173 8.16 -6.65 10.66
N SER A 174 9.30 -7.28 10.90
CA SER A 174 10.54 -6.61 11.31
C SER A 174 11.42 -6.36 10.08
N ARG A 175 12.20 -5.29 10.09
CA ARG A 175 13.14 -4.97 9.01
C ARG A 175 14.00 -6.19 8.64
N GLY A 176 13.93 -6.60 7.38
CA GLY A 176 14.69 -7.74 6.85
C GLY A 176 13.95 -9.06 6.86
N ASP A 177 12.73 -9.13 7.41
CA ASP A 177 11.87 -10.32 7.30
C ASP A 177 11.51 -10.58 5.84
N VAL A 178 11.42 -11.84 5.47
CA VAL A 178 11.01 -12.27 4.13
C VAL A 178 9.49 -12.10 4.01
N ILE A 179 9.06 -11.35 3.00
CA ILE A 179 7.65 -11.04 2.75
C ILE A 179 7.07 -11.74 1.52
N GLY A 180 7.91 -12.38 0.73
CA GLY A 180 7.54 -13.09 -0.48
C GLY A 180 8.77 -13.41 -1.33
N LYS A 181 8.53 -13.74 -2.58
CA LYS A 181 9.57 -14.05 -3.58
C LYS A 181 9.30 -13.27 -4.86
N VAL A 182 10.35 -12.97 -5.63
CA VAL A 182 10.22 -12.44 -6.98
C VAL A 182 9.43 -13.41 -7.84
N GLY A 183 8.46 -12.90 -8.58
CA GLY A 183 7.59 -13.64 -9.49
C GLY A 183 7.75 -13.23 -10.94
N LYS A 184 6.68 -13.45 -11.72
CA LYS A 184 6.51 -13.03 -13.12
C LYS A 184 5.05 -12.65 -13.32
N THR A 185 4.53 -11.82 -12.44
CA THR A 185 3.10 -11.49 -12.39
C THR A 185 2.78 -10.11 -12.95
N SER A 186 3.81 -9.25 -13.12
CA SER A 186 3.67 -7.92 -13.74
C SER A 186 3.23 -8.04 -15.19
N THR A 187 2.28 -7.21 -15.61
CA THR A 187 1.80 -7.14 -16.98
C THR A 187 2.46 -6.02 -17.78
N PHE A 188 2.81 -4.91 -17.14
CA PHE A 188 3.42 -3.74 -17.79
C PHE A 188 4.91 -3.94 -18.05
N GLU A 189 5.57 -4.79 -17.28
CA GLU A 189 7.01 -5.04 -17.33
C GLU A 189 7.37 -6.46 -17.79
N ALA A 190 6.40 -7.13 -18.44
CA ALA A 190 6.51 -8.54 -18.81
C ALA A 190 7.61 -8.85 -19.84
N SER A 191 8.00 -7.88 -20.69
CA SER A 191 9.06 -8.05 -21.70
C SER A 191 10.48 -7.90 -21.14
N GLY A 192 10.62 -7.35 -19.92
CA GLY A 192 11.91 -7.07 -19.29
C GLY A 192 12.57 -8.29 -18.64
N ALA A 193 13.75 -8.07 -18.06
CA ALA A 193 14.41 -9.06 -17.22
C ALA A 193 13.58 -9.36 -15.98
N GLU A 194 13.75 -10.56 -15.39
CA GLU A 194 13.12 -10.90 -14.11
C GLU A 194 13.59 -9.92 -13.03
N HIS A 195 12.65 -9.33 -12.30
CA HIS A 195 12.93 -8.25 -11.35
C HIS A 195 11.89 -8.16 -10.24
N LEU A 196 12.24 -7.42 -9.20
CA LEU A 196 11.33 -6.88 -8.20
C LEU A 196 11.04 -5.43 -8.57
N HIS A 197 9.77 -5.07 -8.73
CA HIS A 197 9.33 -3.67 -8.69
C HIS A 197 9.26 -3.22 -7.22
N PHE A 198 9.94 -2.12 -6.88
CA PHE A 198 9.96 -1.57 -5.52
C PHE A 198 9.68 -0.08 -5.53
N SER A 199 8.61 0.34 -4.89
CA SER A 199 8.27 1.76 -4.77
C SER A 199 8.01 2.19 -3.33
N MET A 200 8.09 3.49 -3.09
CA MET A 200 7.80 4.11 -1.79
C MET A 200 6.86 5.30 -1.98
N LYS A 201 5.99 5.51 -0.99
CA LYS A 201 5.09 6.67 -0.94
C LYS A 201 5.19 7.35 0.41
N LEU A 202 5.19 8.67 0.42
CA LEU A 202 5.04 9.49 1.61
C LEU A 202 3.80 10.36 1.45
N LYS A 203 2.82 10.21 2.35
CA LYS A 203 1.51 10.90 2.27
C LYS A 203 0.83 10.68 0.92
N ASP A 204 0.79 9.43 0.47
CA ASP A 204 0.24 8.97 -0.80
C ASP A 204 0.95 9.47 -2.08
N GLU A 205 2.01 10.29 -1.96
CA GLU A 205 2.81 10.76 -3.08
C GLU A 205 4.02 9.86 -3.32
N PRO A 206 4.30 9.44 -4.57
CA PRO A 206 5.49 8.65 -4.89
C PRO A 206 6.77 9.39 -4.54
N VAL A 207 7.71 8.70 -3.91
CA VAL A 207 9.02 9.24 -3.56
C VAL A 207 10.14 8.32 -4.05
N ASP A 208 11.27 8.90 -4.45
CA ASP A 208 12.42 8.16 -4.92
C ASP A 208 13.02 7.28 -3.81
N PRO A 209 12.98 5.94 -3.94
CA PRO A 209 13.53 5.01 -2.94
C PRO A 209 15.02 5.22 -2.68
N GLY A 210 15.79 5.70 -3.66
CA GLY A 210 17.21 5.98 -3.53
C GLY A 210 17.54 7.08 -2.52
N LYS A 211 16.55 7.93 -2.16
CA LYS A 211 16.70 8.93 -1.10
C LYS A 211 16.62 8.34 0.31
N TYR A 212 16.01 7.16 0.45
CA TYR A 212 15.81 6.48 1.73
C TYR A 212 16.78 5.33 1.94
N ILE A 213 17.17 4.63 0.87
CA ILE A 213 17.98 3.41 0.93
C ILE A 213 19.32 3.64 0.22
N LYS A 214 20.40 3.57 0.99
CA LYS A 214 21.74 3.73 0.44
C LYS A 214 22.10 2.62 -0.56
N GLY A 215 22.57 3.02 -1.73
CA GLY A 215 23.03 2.13 -2.78
C GLY A 215 21.94 1.59 -3.71
N LEU A 216 20.72 2.16 -3.66
CA LEU A 216 19.72 2.07 -4.72
C LEU A 216 19.91 3.20 -5.71
#